data_2cb705a2be9728b34a36fb7ea2b0417b
#
_entry.id   2cb705a2be9728b34a36fb7ea2b0417b
#
_cell.length_a   1.000
_cell.length_b   1.000
_cell.length_c   1.000
_cell.angle_alpha   90.00
_cell.angle_beta   90.00
_cell.angle_gamma   90.00
#
_symmetry.space_group_name_H-M   'P 1'
#
loop_
_entity.id
_entity.type
_entity.pdbx_description
1 polymer ?
#
loop_
_entity_poly.entity_id
_entity_poly.type
_entity_poly.pdbx_seq_one_letter_code
_entity_poly.pdbx_strand_id
1 'polypeptide(L)'
;MMERLKKVAVVILNWNGRKLLEEFLPSVYQFTTSEIADIIVVDNGSTDDSVSFLSQNYPNIQLLLFSENYGFAEGYNRAISQLDYEYVVLLNSDVEATPYWLEPLLSYCEEHPEVSACQPKLLSYRNKDYFEYAGASGGFIDRYGYTFCRGRIFDTVEKDSHQYDNITNIFWATGACLFIKRKDYLDVGGLDTHFFAHMEEIDLCWRIHLLGKNIVVVPQSIMYHLGGATLDVSNPKKTYLNFRNNLLMLYKNLPLRDGRFLLFIRRLLDTVAMIKFLLGGHWADVNAVWMAHRDYRRDKKKYKNQPSINLLKIFPEAHRNI
;
A
#
# COMPACT_ATOMS: atom_id res chain seq x y z
N MET A 1 -6.72 33.57 18.91
CA MET A 1 -7.04 32.92 17.62
C MET A 1 -6.87 31.43 17.86
N MET A 2 -7.93 30.64 17.88
CA MET A 2 -7.74 29.17 17.95
C MET A 2 -6.98 28.76 16.69
N GLU A 3 -5.79 28.19 16.85
CA GLU A 3 -5.06 27.54 15.77
C GLU A 3 -5.98 26.48 15.18
N ARG A 4 -6.30 26.61 13.89
CA ARG A 4 -7.15 25.63 13.22
C ARG A 4 -6.32 24.34 13.13
N LEU A 5 -6.69 23.32 13.88
CA LEU A 5 -6.03 22.01 13.81
C LEU A 5 -5.97 21.57 12.35
N LYS A 6 -4.78 21.28 11.88
CA LYS A 6 -4.57 20.76 10.52
C LYS A 6 -5.25 19.41 10.39
N LYS A 7 -5.83 19.15 9.21
CA LYS A 7 -6.67 17.97 9.02
C LYS A 7 -5.88 16.73 8.66
N VAL A 8 -4.70 16.88 8.08
CA VAL A 8 -3.94 15.77 7.47
C VAL A 8 -2.56 15.64 8.11
N ALA A 9 -2.18 14.41 8.46
CA ALA A 9 -0.81 14.04 8.75
C ALA A 9 -0.20 13.27 7.57
N VAL A 10 0.84 13.82 6.93
CA VAL A 10 1.65 13.10 5.94
C VAL A 10 2.75 12.36 6.69
N VAL A 11 2.60 11.05 6.80
CA VAL A 11 3.46 10.18 7.61
C VAL A 11 4.44 9.44 6.71
N ILE A 12 5.73 9.69 6.90
CA ILE A 12 6.83 9.04 6.18
C ILE A 12 7.57 8.13 7.16
N LEU A 13 7.52 6.82 6.95
CA LEU A 13 8.26 5.86 7.77
C LEU A 13 9.67 5.70 7.21
N ASN A 14 10.69 6.06 8.01
CA ASN A 14 12.09 5.98 7.63
C ASN A 14 12.83 4.91 8.43
N TRP A 15 13.65 4.12 7.75
CA TRP A 15 14.65 3.25 8.37
C TRP A 15 15.91 3.18 7.51
N ASN A 16 17.00 3.77 8.00
CA ASN A 16 18.27 3.86 7.28
C ASN A 16 18.12 4.41 5.85
N GLY A 17 17.20 5.38 5.70
CA GLY A 17 16.80 5.94 4.41
C GLY A 17 17.39 7.33 4.12
N ARG A 18 18.53 7.68 4.72
CA ARG A 18 19.16 9.01 4.59
C ARG A 18 19.22 9.53 3.14
N LYS A 19 19.60 8.66 2.20
CA LYS A 19 19.72 9.03 0.78
C LYS A 19 18.36 9.27 0.13
N LEU A 20 17.35 8.46 0.47
CA LEU A 20 15.99 8.64 -0.04
C LEU A 20 15.37 9.93 0.50
N LEU A 21 15.56 10.22 1.78
CA LEU A 21 15.11 11.48 2.36
C LEU A 21 15.77 12.69 1.69
N GLU A 22 17.06 12.61 1.38
CA GLU A 22 17.77 13.69 0.69
C GLU A 22 17.24 13.93 -0.72
N GLU A 23 16.87 12.88 -1.44
CA GLU A 23 16.42 12.94 -2.82
C GLU A 23 14.93 13.34 -2.92
N PHE A 24 14.05 12.78 -2.10
CA PHE A 24 12.59 12.88 -2.29
C PHE A 24 11.90 13.85 -1.33
N LEU A 25 12.38 13.99 -0.08
CA LEU A 25 11.73 14.86 0.91
C LEU A 25 11.63 16.33 0.49
N PRO A 26 12.59 16.93 -0.27
CA PRO A 26 12.46 18.30 -0.74
C PRO A 26 11.17 18.58 -1.50
N SER A 27 10.74 17.69 -2.39
CA SER A 27 9.50 17.84 -3.15
C SER A 27 8.26 17.74 -2.26
N VAL A 28 8.25 16.77 -1.33
CA VAL A 28 7.17 16.62 -0.36
C VAL A 28 7.06 17.85 0.53
N TYR A 29 8.19 18.36 1.02
CA TYR A 29 8.23 19.55 1.87
C TYR A 29 7.76 20.81 1.12
N GLN A 30 8.16 20.95 -0.14
CA GLN A 30 7.82 22.10 -0.97
C GLN A 30 6.34 22.12 -1.38
N PHE A 31 5.77 20.95 -1.73
CA PHE A 31 4.44 20.86 -2.33
C PHE A 31 3.34 20.39 -1.37
N THR A 32 3.65 20.20 -0.09
CA THR A 32 2.63 19.95 0.94
C THR A 32 2.23 21.26 1.57
N THR A 33 0.95 21.62 1.39
CA THR A 33 0.39 22.88 1.88
C THR A 33 0.31 22.90 3.41
N SER A 34 1.09 23.76 4.04
CA SER A 34 1.26 23.79 5.50
C SER A 34 -0.01 24.18 6.27
N GLU A 35 -0.99 24.80 5.62
CA GLU A 35 -2.28 25.18 6.20
C GLU A 35 -3.21 23.98 6.39
N ILE A 36 -3.02 22.89 5.66
CA ILE A 36 -3.88 21.71 5.69
C ILE A 36 -3.21 20.47 6.25
N ALA A 37 -1.88 20.39 6.19
CA ALA A 37 -1.15 19.19 6.58
C ALA A 37 0.12 19.47 7.36
N ASP A 38 0.46 18.53 8.25
CA ASP A 38 1.80 18.40 8.83
C ASP A 38 2.54 17.23 8.19
N ILE A 39 3.85 17.40 7.98
CA ILE A 39 4.74 16.32 7.59
C ILE A 39 5.35 15.73 8.87
N ILE A 40 5.23 14.43 9.02
CA ILE A 40 5.73 13.68 10.16
C ILE A 40 6.66 12.59 9.64
N VAL A 41 7.95 12.69 9.98
CA VAL A 41 8.89 11.62 9.68
C VAL A 41 9.03 10.74 10.90
N VAL A 42 8.69 9.47 10.74
CA VAL A 42 8.80 8.46 11.78
C VAL A 42 10.11 7.70 11.56
N ASP A 43 11.08 7.97 12.40
CA ASP A 43 12.33 7.22 12.37
C ASP A 43 12.16 5.89 13.12
N ASN A 44 12.24 4.81 12.37
CA ASN A 44 11.98 3.45 12.85
C ASN A 44 13.27 2.77 13.38
N GLY A 45 14.02 3.49 14.23
CA GLY A 45 15.25 2.99 14.82
C GLY A 45 16.42 2.95 13.83
N SER A 46 16.62 4.03 13.06
CA SER A 46 17.76 4.14 12.14
C SER A 46 19.09 4.20 12.87
N THR A 47 20.11 3.69 12.21
CA THR A 47 21.51 3.72 12.67
C THR A 47 22.41 4.59 11.79
N ASP A 48 21.86 5.11 10.71
CA ASP A 48 22.51 6.08 9.83
C ASP A 48 22.30 7.53 10.33
N ASP A 49 22.72 8.51 9.54
CA ASP A 49 22.61 9.93 9.88
C ASP A 49 21.25 10.57 9.49
N SER A 50 20.20 9.76 9.24
CA SER A 50 18.84 10.24 8.88
C SER A 50 18.31 11.26 9.88
N VAL A 51 18.37 10.97 11.18
CA VAL A 51 17.81 11.86 12.23
C VAL A 51 18.56 13.19 12.31
N SER A 52 19.89 13.15 12.25
CA SER A 52 20.70 14.38 12.26
C SER A 52 20.45 15.23 11.03
N PHE A 53 20.34 14.61 9.87
CA PHE A 53 19.99 15.29 8.62
C PHE A 53 18.64 16.01 8.71
N LEU A 54 17.62 15.33 9.18
CA LEU A 54 16.28 15.91 9.33
C LEU A 54 16.29 17.09 10.30
N SER A 55 16.91 16.93 11.45
CA SER A 55 16.99 17.98 12.46
C SER A 55 17.72 19.24 11.98
N GLN A 56 18.73 19.07 11.13
CA GLN A 56 19.53 20.20 10.60
C GLN A 56 18.86 20.91 9.42
N ASN A 57 18.24 20.15 8.49
CA ASN A 57 17.73 20.69 7.24
C ASN A 57 16.22 20.94 7.23
N TYR A 58 15.47 20.27 8.12
CA TYR A 58 14.00 20.36 8.18
C TYR A 58 13.51 20.53 9.63
N PRO A 59 13.93 21.59 10.35
CA PRO A 59 13.59 21.75 11.78
C PRO A 59 12.08 21.91 12.06
N ASN A 60 11.29 22.21 11.06
CA ASN A 60 9.83 22.34 11.16
C ASN A 60 9.08 21.04 10.90
N ILE A 61 9.75 19.96 10.48
CA ILE A 61 9.13 18.64 10.34
C ILE A 61 9.04 18.00 11.71
N GLN A 62 7.88 17.45 12.04
CA GLN A 62 7.71 16.67 13.26
C GLN A 62 8.44 15.32 13.14
N LEU A 63 9.33 15.04 14.10
CA LEU A 63 10.04 13.76 14.19
C LEU A 63 9.42 12.89 15.29
N LEU A 64 9.07 11.67 14.91
CA LEU A 64 8.66 10.63 15.86
C LEU A 64 9.76 9.55 15.85
N LEU A 65 10.47 9.39 16.97
CA LEU A 65 11.63 8.51 17.07
C LEU A 65 11.27 7.21 17.78
N PHE A 66 11.50 6.08 17.12
CA PHE A 66 11.40 4.76 17.73
C PHE A 66 12.77 4.21 18.11
N SER A 67 12.82 3.43 19.19
CA SER A 67 14.05 2.86 19.71
C SER A 67 14.61 1.69 18.90
N GLU A 68 13.78 1.08 18.04
CA GLU A 68 14.13 -0.08 17.23
C GLU A 68 13.28 -0.15 15.97
N ASN A 69 13.68 -0.96 15.00
CA ASN A 69 12.93 -1.19 13.78
C ASN A 69 11.77 -2.16 14.01
N TYR A 70 10.55 -1.63 14.11
CA TYR A 70 9.31 -2.40 14.22
C TYR A 70 8.80 -2.96 12.88
N GLY A 71 9.50 -2.72 11.76
CA GLY A 71 9.03 -3.04 10.42
C GLY A 71 7.98 -2.06 9.89
N PHE A 72 7.47 -2.33 8.70
CA PHE A 72 6.57 -1.41 7.98
C PHE A 72 5.22 -1.28 8.67
N ALA A 73 4.51 -2.39 8.83
CA ALA A 73 3.14 -2.39 9.33
C ALA A 73 3.05 -1.90 10.79
N GLU A 74 3.87 -2.43 11.68
CA GLU A 74 3.86 -2.04 13.09
C GLU A 74 4.37 -0.60 13.28
N GLY A 75 5.37 -0.17 12.49
CA GLY A 75 5.86 1.21 12.50
C GLY A 75 4.77 2.21 12.20
N TYR A 76 3.99 2.02 11.12
CA TYR A 76 2.84 2.87 10.83
C TYR A 76 1.73 2.76 11.87
N ASN A 77 1.40 1.57 12.35
CA ASN A 77 0.36 1.40 13.38
C ASN A 77 0.69 2.19 14.65
N ARG A 78 1.93 2.09 15.13
CA ARG A 78 2.41 2.84 16.30
C ARG A 78 2.41 4.34 16.08
N ALA A 79 2.84 4.79 14.92
CA ALA A 79 2.84 6.20 14.58
C ALA A 79 1.41 6.76 14.54
N ILE A 80 0.54 6.15 13.73
CA ILE A 80 -0.83 6.65 13.51
C ILE A 80 -1.67 6.61 14.79
N SER A 81 -1.43 5.66 15.70
CA SER A 81 -2.13 5.61 16.99
C SER A 81 -1.83 6.81 17.89
N GLN A 82 -0.64 7.43 17.76
CA GLN A 82 -0.20 8.57 18.56
C GLN A 82 -0.61 9.93 17.97
N LEU A 83 -1.08 9.96 16.71
CA LEU A 83 -1.45 11.19 16.01
C LEU A 83 -2.91 11.53 16.23
N ASP A 84 -3.25 12.81 16.24
CA ASP A 84 -4.62 13.30 16.35
C ASP A 84 -4.98 14.18 15.16
N TYR A 85 -5.26 13.51 14.03
CA TYR A 85 -5.66 14.12 12.75
C TYR A 85 -6.89 13.40 12.20
N GLU A 86 -7.64 14.07 11.34
CA GLU A 86 -8.82 13.47 10.69
C GLU A 86 -8.39 12.46 9.61
N TYR A 87 -7.36 12.82 8.86
CA TYR A 87 -6.79 11.99 7.79
C TYR A 87 -5.31 11.74 8.02
N VAL A 88 -4.84 10.61 7.55
CA VAL A 88 -3.41 10.29 7.48
C VAL A 88 -3.03 9.86 6.06
N VAL A 89 -1.83 10.22 5.65
CA VAL A 89 -1.22 9.70 4.42
C VAL A 89 -0.08 8.79 4.82
N LEU A 90 -0.16 7.51 4.47
CA LEU A 90 1.01 6.64 4.49
C LEU A 90 1.79 6.96 3.21
N LEU A 91 2.99 7.52 3.36
CA LEU A 91 3.83 7.94 2.23
C LEU A 91 5.20 7.26 2.31
N ASN A 92 5.59 6.57 1.26
CA ASN A 92 6.93 6.01 1.16
C ASN A 92 7.99 7.12 1.03
N SER A 93 9.20 6.85 1.53
CA SER A 93 10.33 7.77 1.46
C SER A 93 10.96 7.93 0.07
N ASP A 94 10.51 7.14 -0.91
CA ASP A 94 10.99 7.13 -2.30
C ASP A 94 9.93 7.65 -3.30
N VAL A 95 9.09 8.60 -2.86
CA VAL A 95 8.05 9.23 -3.66
C VAL A 95 8.35 10.71 -3.85
N GLU A 96 8.37 11.16 -5.11
CA GLU A 96 8.44 12.58 -5.49
C GLU A 96 7.03 13.16 -5.58
N ALA A 97 6.76 14.21 -4.80
CA ALA A 97 5.50 14.94 -4.86
C ALA A 97 5.49 15.95 -6.02
N THR A 98 4.29 16.22 -6.55
CA THR A 98 4.04 17.29 -7.52
C THR A 98 3.25 18.44 -6.89
N PRO A 99 3.20 19.64 -7.50
CA PRO A 99 2.32 20.71 -7.03
C PRO A 99 0.86 20.24 -6.92
N TYR A 100 0.18 20.62 -5.84
CA TYR A 100 -1.24 20.32 -5.59
C TYR A 100 -1.56 18.81 -5.49
N TRP A 101 -0.60 17.97 -5.04
CA TRP A 101 -0.84 16.53 -4.95
C TRP A 101 -1.84 16.15 -3.85
N LEU A 102 -1.91 16.93 -2.76
CA LEU A 102 -2.69 16.58 -1.57
C LEU A 102 -4.13 17.12 -1.63
N GLU A 103 -4.32 18.31 -2.20
CA GLU A 103 -5.60 19.01 -2.19
C GLU A 103 -6.72 18.24 -2.89
N PRO A 104 -6.53 17.60 -4.07
CA PRO A 104 -7.58 16.81 -4.71
C PRO A 104 -8.01 15.61 -3.87
N LEU A 105 -7.05 14.97 -3.17
CA LEU A 105 -7.33 13.82 -2.29
C LEU A 105 -8.20 14.23 -1.12
N LEU A 106 -7.83 15.33 -0.45
CA LEU A 106 -8.58 15.87 0.70
C LEU A 106 -9.97 16.32 0.27
N SER A 107 -10.06 17.16 -0.77
CA SER A 107 -11.35 17.70 -1.25
C SER A 107 -12.32 16.58 -1.60
N TYR A 108 -11.85 15.57 -2.33
CA TYR A 108 -12.69 14.45 -2.72
C TYR A 108 -13.21 13.66 -1.50
N CYS A 109 -12.37 13.38 -0.52
CA CYS A 109 -12.77 12.66 0.68
C CYS A 109 -13.72 13.48 1.59
N GLU A 110 -13.61 14.82 1.58
CA GLU A 110 -14.53 15.69 2.30
C GLU A 110 -15.92 15.76 1.63
N GLU A 111 -15.97 15.79 0.30
CA GLU A 111 -17.19 15.81 -0.49
C GLU A 111 -17.91 14.45 -0.53
N HIS A 112 -17.17 13.34 -0.28
CA HIS A 112 -17.65 11.96 -0.35
C HIS A 112 -17.46 11.21 0.97
N PRO A 113 -18.37 11.37 1.97
CA PRO A 113 -18.24 10.74 3.29
C PRO A 113 -18.18 9.21 3.28
N GLU A 114 -18.71 8.57 2.23
CA GLU A 114 -18.65 7.12 2.01
C GLU A 114 -17.26 6.63 1.60
N VAL A 115 -16.38 7.52 1.10
CA VAL A 115 -15.00 7.20 0.77
C VAL A 115 -14.13 7.25 2.02
N SER A 116 -13.48 6.15 2.32
CA SER A 116 -12.57 6.00 3.44
C SER A 116 -11.12 6.26 3.07
N ALA A 117 -10.72 5.85 1.86
CA ALA A 117 -9.35 5.99 1.41
C ALA A 117 -9.26 6.33 -0.08
N CYS A 118 -8.17 6.96 -0.45
CA CYS A 118 -7.85 7.20 -1.85
C CYS A 118 -6.34 7.17 -2.10
N GLN A 119 -5.96 7.06 -3.38
CA GLN A 119 -4.59 7.19 -3.84
C GLN A 119 -4.50 8.19 -4.99
N PRO A 120 -3.34 8.83 -5.20
CA PRO A 120 -3.04 9.55 -6.44
C PRO A 120 -2.82 8.60 -7.62
N LYS A 121 -2.73 9.14 -8.82
CA LYS A 121 -2.10 8.48 -9.95
C LYS A 121 -0.60 8.41 -9.69
N LEU A 122 -0.02 7.21 -9.71
CA LEU A 122 1.41 7.00 -9.56
C LEU A 122 2.07 6.73 -10.91
N LEU A 123 3.05 7.56 -11.23
CA LEU A 123 3.90 7.39 -12.39
C LEU A 123 5.31 6.97 -11.94
N SER A 124 6.06 6.38 -12.88
CA SER A 124 7.43 5.96 -12.61
C SER A 124 8.36 7.17 -12.46
N TYR A 125 9.13 7.23 -11.38
CA TYR A 125 10.15 8.25 -11.19
C TYR A 125 11.25 8.19 -12.26
N ARG A 126 11.62 6.98 -12.70
CA ARG A 126 12.67 6.77 -13.71
C ARG A 126 12.21 7.07 -15.14
N ASN A 127 10.93 6.91 -15.40
CA ASN A 127 10.33 7.18 -16.71
C ASN A 127 8.95 7.82 -16.52
N LYS A 128 8.94 9.13 -16.36
CA LYS A 128 7.79 9.94 -15.93
C LYS A 128 6.58 9.89 -16.86
N ASP A 129 6.75 9.37 -18.08
CA ASP A 129 5.65 9.15 -19.04
C ASP A 129 4.92 7.81 -18.83
N TYR A 130 5.40 6.94 -17.96
CA TYR A 130 4.85 5.60 -17.76
C TYR A 130 4.27 5.45 -16.37
N PHE A 131 3.24 4.59 -16.25
CA PHE A 131 2.71 4.23 -14.95
C PHE A 131 3.77 3.56 -14.06
N GLU A 132 3.58 3.67 -12.76
CA GLU A 132 4.40 2.94 -11.80
C GLU A 132 3.99 1.45 -11.79
N TYR A 133 4.92 0.56 -11.43
CA TYR A 133 4.73 -0.89 -11.48
C TYR A 133 3.68 -1.42 -10.49
N ALA A 134 3.57 -0.84 -9.28
CA ALA A 134 2.74 -1.35 -8.18
C ALA A 134 1.79 -0.28 -7.64
N GLY A 135 0.57 -0.22 -8.18
CA GLY A 135 -0.44 0.73 -7.76
C GLY A 135 -0.90 1.68 -8.86
N ALA A 136 0.01 2.14 -9.71
CA ALA A 136 -0.28 2.89 -10.93
C ALA A 136 -1.53 3.81 -10.85
N SER A 137 -2.60 3.50 -11.57
CA SER A 137 -3.88 4.22 -11.52
C SER A 137 -4.98 3.39 -10.83
N GLY A 138 -4.65 2.78 -9.68
CA GLY A 138 -5.56 2.02 -8.84
C GLY A 138 -5.43 0.51 -8.97
N GLY A 139 -5.62 -0.17 -7.86
CA GLY A 139 -5.50 -1.61 -7.70
C GLY A 139 -6.83 -2.35 -7.70
N PHE A 140 -6.84 -3.56 -8.24
CA PHE A 140 -7.99 -4.44 -8.38
C PHE A 140 -7.64 -5.86 -7.92
N ILE A 141 -8.64 -6.72 -7.80
CA ILE A 141 -8.48 -8.13 -7.47
C ILE A 141 -9.41 -8.95 -8.34
N ASP A 142 -8.91 -10.05 -8.90
CA ASP A 142 -9.72 -10.94 -9.69
C ASP A 142 -10.53 -11.95 -8.84
N ARG A 143 -11.41 -12.71 -9.49
CA ARG A 143 -12.23 -13.75 -8.83
C ARG A 143 -11.42 -14.88 -8.18
N TYR A 144 -10.15 -15.02 -8.53
CA TYR A 144 -9.22 -15.99 -7.97
C TYR A 144 -8.32 -15.39 -6.88
N GLY A 145 -8.51 -14.09 -6.57
CA GLY A 145 -7.76 -13.39 -5.55
C GLY A 145 -6.36 -12.97 -5.99
N TYR A 146 -6.10 -12.88 -7.29
CA TYR A 146 -4.89 -12.25 -7.81
C TYR A 146 -5.08 -10.75 -7.87
N THR A 147 -4.11 -10.04 -7.31
CA THR A 147 -4.09 -8.58 -7.31
C THR A 147 -3.42 -8.05 -8.57
N PHE A 148 -3.99 -7.03 -9.17
CA PHE A 148 -3.46 -6.34 -10.34
C PHE A 148 -3.79 -4.84 -10.28
N CYS A 149 -3.21 -4.04 -11.15
CA CYS A 149 -3.49 -2.60 -11.22
C CYS A 149 -3.67 -2.15 -12.68
N ARG A 150 -4.41 -1.06 -12.87
CA ARG A 150 -4.49 -0.39 -14.18
C ARG A 150 -3.13 0.20 -14.52
N GLY A 151 -2.80 0.24 -15.81
CA GLY A 151 -1.51 0.73 -16.30
C GLY A 151 -0.42 -0.34 -16.35
N ARG A 152 -0.75 -1.62 -15.99
CA ARG A 152 0.21 -2.73 -16.07
C ARG A 152 -0.44 -4.07 -16.34
N ILE A 153 0.14 -4.83 -17.26
CA ILE A 153 -0.19 -6.25 -17.50
C ILE A 153 1.10 -7.07 -17.40
N PHE A 154 1.22 -7.88 -16.35
CA PHE A 154 2.44 -8.62 -16.00
C PHE A 154 3.67 -7.70 -15.89
N ASP A 155 4.67 -7.88 -16.78
CA ASP A 155 5.89 -7.08 -16.81
C ASP A 155 5.78 -5.87 -17.76
N THR A 156 4.68 -5.72 -18.49
CA THR A 156 4.45 -4.62 -19.41
C THR A 156 3.74 -3.49 -18.68
N VAL A 157 4.40 -2.34 -18.60
CA VAL A 157 3.86 -1.10 -18.04
C VAL A 157 3.40 -0.20 -19.17
N GLU A 158 2.20 0.37 -19.05
CA GLU A 158 1.63 1.26 -20.06
C GLU A 158 2.22 2.67 -19.95
N LYS A 159 2.29 3.36 -21.11
CA LYS A 159 2.50 4.80 -21.13
C LYS A 159 1.21 5.52 -20.67
N ASP A 160 1.34 6.56 -19.85
CA ASP A 160 0.21 7.44 -19.53
C ASP A 160 -0.13 8.30 -20.75
N SER A 161 -1.27 8.02 -21.33
CA SER A 161 -1.87 8.77 -22.44
C SER A 161 -3.23 9.33 -22.03
N HIS A 162 -3.39 9.62 -20.73
CA HIS A 162 -4.65 10.11 -20.12
C HIS A 162 -5.82 9.11 -20.15
N GLN A 163 -5.54 7.83 -20.38
CA GLN A 163 -6.57 6.79 -20.48
C GLN A 163 -7.25 6.47 -19.15
N TYR A 164 -6.63 6.85 -18.00
CA TYR A 164 -7.15 6.59 -16.65
C TYR A 164 -7.31 7.87 -15.80
N ASP A 165 -7.73 8.96 -16.40
CA ASP A 165 -7.89 10.27 -15.72
C ASP A 165 -9.24 10.45 -15.01
N ASN A 166 -10.09 9.43 -15.02
CA ASN A 166 -11.37 9.46 -14.31
C ASN A 166 -11.21 8.89 -12.89
N ILE A 167 -11.82 9.59 -11.91
CA ILE A 167 -11.96 9.06 -10.55
C ILE A 167 -12.74 7.76 -10.63
N THR A 168 -12.23 6.71 -10.00
CA THR A 168 -12.79 5.37 -10.11
C THR A 168 -12.68 4.63 -8.78
N ASN A 169 -13.71 3.86 -8.43
CA ASN A 169 -13.65 2.91 -7.33
C ASN A 169 -12.60 1.83 -7.62
N ILE A 170 -11.75 1.57 -6.65
CA ILE A 170 -10.66 0.59 -6.72
C ILE A 170 -10.77 -0.38 -5.54
N PHE A 171 -10.22 -1.58 -5.70
CA PHE A 171 -10.23 -2.54 -4.62
C PHE A 171 -9.14 -2.25 -3.58
N TRP A 172 -7.97 -1.80 -4.01
CA TRP A 172 -6.88 -1.44 -3.12
C TRP A 172 -6.13 -0.22 -3.61
N ALA A 173 -5.69 0.58 -2.65
CA ALA A 173 -4.78 1.69 -2.84
C ALA A 173 -3.37 1.25 -2.42
N THR A 174 -2.37 1.77 -3.13
CA THR A 174 -0.96 1.39 -2.90
C THR A 174 -0.40 1.97 -1.60
N GLY A 175 0.44 1.20 -0.92
CA GLY A 175 1.18 1.67 0.25
C GLY A 175 2.22 2.76 -0.06
N ALA A 176 2.54 3.01 -1.34
CA ALA A 176 3.46 4.10 -1.72
C ALA A 176 2.88 5.49 -1.41
N CYS A 177 1.55 5.66 -1.59
CA CYS A 177 0.82 6.86 -1.16
C CYS A 177 -0.66 6.47 -0.90
N LEU A 178 -0.99 6.20 0.34
CA LEU A 178 -2.34 5.87 0.80
C LEU A 178 -2.88 6.99 1.67
N PHE A 179 -3.81 7.78 1.14
CA PHE A 179 -4.59 8.76 1.90
C PHE A 179 -5.80 8.06 2.51
N ILE A 180 -6.01 8.15 3.85
CA ILE A 180 -7.07 7.41 4.53
C ILE A 180 -7.63 8.18 5.73
N LYS A 181 -8.93 8.05 6.01
CA LYS A 181 -9.54 8.48 7.26
C LYS A 181 -8.90 7.72 8.42
N ARG A 182 -8.26 8.45 9.33
CA ARG A 182 -7.57 7.85 10.49
C ARG A 182 -8.51 6.98 11.32
N LYS A 183 -9.75 7.43 11.53
CA LYS A 183 -10.75 6.65 12.26
C LYS A 183 -10.97 5.27 11.64
N ASP A 184 -11.19 5.21 10.32
CA ASP A 184 -11.45 3.95 9.63
C ASP A 184 -10.22 3.03 9.64
N TYR A 185 -9.00 3.61 9.51
CA TYR A 185 -7.74 2.88 9.68
C TYR A 185 -7.66 2.19 11.05
N LEU A 186 -7.98 2.92 12.13
CA LEU A 186 -7.95 2.39 13.49
C LEU A 186 -9.08 1.39 13.75
N ASP A 187 -10.28 1.64 13.24
CA ASP A 187 -11.45 0.77 13.42
C ASP A 187 -11.22 -0.63 12.83
N VAL A 188 -10.49 -0.74 11.72
CA VAL A 188 -10.13 -2.05 11.15
C VAL A 188 -8.86 -2.65 11.77
N GLY A 189 -8.22 -1.96 12.71
CA GLY A 189 -7.04 -2.42 13.43
C GLY A 189 -5.71 -2.19 12.70
N GLY A 190 -5.66 -1.22 11.76
CA GLY A 190 -4.45 -0.84 11.03
C GLY A 190 -3.92 -1.92 10.07
N LEU A 191 -2.64 -1.84 9.75
CA LEU A 191 -1.94 -2.84 8.92
C LEU A 191 -1.70 -4.13 9.72
N ASP A 192 -1.85 -5.28 9.09
CA ASP A 192 -1.59 -6.58 9.73
C ASP A 192 -0.09 -6.87 9.78
N THR A 193 0.48 -6.83 10.97
CA THR A 193 1.92 -7.00 11.22
C THR A 193 2.47 -8.38 10.84
N HIS A 194 1.59 -9.39 10.66
CA HIS A 194 2.02 -10.72 10.25
C HIS A 194 2.45 -10.79 8.78
N PHE A 195 2.12 -9.79 7.96
CA PHE A 195 2.51 -9.80 6.56
C PHE A 195 3.97 -9.41 6.35
N PHE A 196 4.56 -8.66 7.25
CA PHE A 196 5.92 -8.14 7.18
C PHE A 196 6.13 -7.11 6.05
N ALA A 197 5.88 -7.48 4.80
CA ALA A 197 5.89 -6.66 3.61
C ALA A 197 5.08 -7.34 2.50
N HIS A 198 4.47 -6.55 1.61
CA HIS A 198 3.55 -6.93 0.53
C HIS A 198 2.20 -7.49 1.01
N MET A 199 1.12 -7.00 0.45
CA MET A 199 -0.28 -7.32 0.69
C MET A 199 -0.88 -6.74 1.98
N GLU A 200 -0.10 -6.10 2.87
CA GLU A 200 -0.63 -5.49 4.09
C GLU A 200 -1.59 -4.34 3.81
N GLU A 201 -1.29 -3.51 2.80
CA GLU A 201 -2.15 -2.43 2.33
C GLU A 201 -3.39 -2.97 1.61
N ILE A 202 -3.24 -4.05 0.87
CA ILE A 202 -4.36 -4.70 0.17
C ILE A 202 -5.31 -5.36 1.17
N ASP A 203 -4.77 -6.01 2.19
CA ASP A 203 -5.54 -6.55 3.31
C ASP A 203 -6.27 -5.45 4.10
N LEU A 204 -5.62 -4.32 4.35
CA LEU A 204 -6.24 -3.15 4.96
C LEU A 204 -7.43 -2.66 4.13
N CYS A 205 -7.22 -2.48 2.83
CA CYS A 205 -8.26 -2.06 1.89
C CYS A 205 -9.44 -3.04 1.85
N TRP A 206 -9.18 -4.34 1.87
CA TRP A 206 -10.22 -5.36 1.95
C TRP A 206 -11.07 -5.21 3.21
N ARG A 207 -10.43 -5.00 4.38
CA ARG A 207 -11.16 -4.77 5.65
C ARG A 207 -11.95 -3.46 5.66
N ILE A 208 -11.48 -2.42 4.99
CA ILE A 208 -12.22 -1.16 4.77
C ILE A 208 -13.49 -1.43 3.94
N HIS A 209 -13.39 -2.20 2.85
CA HIS A 209 -14.57 -2.59 2.08
C HIS A 209 -15.57 -3.43 2.88
N LEU A 210 -15.11 -4.28 3.82
CA LEU A 210 -15.98 -5.04 4.71
C LEU A 210 -16.76 -4.15 5.68
N LEU A 211 -16.31 -2.92 5.95
CA LEU A 211 -17.07 -1.88 6.66
C LEU A 211 -18.12 -1.19 5.76
N GLY A 212 -18.23 -1.57 4.49
CA GLY A 212 -19.11 -0.92 3.51
C GLY A 212 -18.59 0.44 3.01
N LYS A 213 -17.29 0.70 3.13
CA LYS A 213 -16.65 1.93 2.67
C LYS A 213 -16.04 1.78 1.28
N ASN A 214 -15.94 2.91 0.57
CA ASN A 214 -15.33 2.98 -0.75
C ASN A 214 -13.86 3.39 -0.67
N ILE A 215 -13.10 2.93 -1.66
CA ILE A 215 -11.71 3.33 -1.92
C ILE A 215 -11.64 3.79 -3.38
N VAL A 216 -10.95 4.90 -3.66
CA VAL A 216 -10.91 5.48 -5.01
C VAL A 216 -9.48 5.84 -5.41
N VAL A 217 -9.24 5.89 -6.71
CA VAL A 217 -8.10 6.63 -7.28
C VAL A 217 -8.58 8.02 -7.69
N VAL A 218 -7.78 9.04 -7.38
CA VAL A 218 -8.02 10.45 -7.73
C VAL A 218 -6.89 10.91 -8.66
N PRO A 219 -7.05 10.76 -10.00
CA PRO A 219 -5.96 10.97 -10.97
C PRO A 219 -5.55 12.43 -11.13
N GLN A 220 -6.32 13.40 -10.59
CA GLN A 220 -5.96 14.81 -10.51
C GLN A 220 -4.78 15.05 -9.56
N SER A 221 -4.56 14.15 -8.63
CA SER A 221 -3.34 14.06 -7.84
C SER A 221 -2.35 13.14 -8.54
N ILE A 222 -1.14 13.63 -8.80
CA ILE A 222 -0.08 12.87 -9.47
C ILE A 222 1.16 12.86 -8.59
N MET A 223 1.81 11.70 -8.47
CA MET A 223 3.10 11.56 -7.80
C MET A 223 4.00 10.59 -8.58
N TYR A 224 5.30 10.68 -8.37
CA TYR A 224 6.28 9.79 -8.99
C TYR A 224 6.91 8.87 -7.95
N HIS A 225 6.94 7.59 -8.20
CA HIS A 225 7.49 6.61 -7.27
C HIS A 225 8.69 5.90 -7.90
N LEU A 226 9.80 5.83 -7.15
CA LEU A 226 11.02 5.15 -7.59
C LEU A 226 10.80 3.64 -7.71
N GLY A 227 10.15 3.08 -6.72
CA GLY A 227 9.84 1.64 -6.64
C GLY A 227 11.08 0.74 -6.52
N GLY A 228 10.89 -0.41 -5.88
CA GLY A 228 11.95 -1.40 -5.76
C GLY A 228 13.07 -1.08 -4.75
N ALA A 229 12.96 0.01 -4.01
CA ALA A 229 13.97 0.39 -3.01
C ALA A 229 14.09 -0.64 -1.87
N THR A 230 13.01 -1.39 -1.57
CA THR A 230 12.99 -2.33 -0.44
C THR A 230 13.37 -3.75 -0.83
N LEU A 231 12.87 -4.26 -1.95
CA LEU A 231 13.15 -5.63 -2.43
C LEU A 231 13.17 -5.67 -3.96
N ASP A 232 14.28 -6.12 -4.54
CA ASP A 232 14.43 -6.34 -5.98
C ASP A 232 13.36 -7.34 -6.49
N VAL A 233 12.88 -7.14 -7.73
CA VAL A 233 11.89 -7.99 -8.39
C VAL A 233 12.38 -9.45 -8.49
N SER A 234 13.68 -9.65 -8.67
CA SER A 234 14.32 -10.97 -8.79
C SER A 234 14.56 -11.69 -7.44
N ASN A 235 14.23 -11.07 -6.32
CA ASN A 235 14.51 -11.66 -4.98
C ASN A 235 13.48 -12.74 -4.63
N PRO A 236 13.88 -14.02 -4.41
CA PRO A 236 12.98 -15.11 -4.04
C PRO A 236 12.19 -14.86 -2.75
N LYS A 237 12.69 -13.98 -1.85
CA LYS A 237 11.95 -13.55 -0.66
C LYS A 237 10.69 -12.78 -1.04
N LYS A 238 10.73 -11.98 -2.11
CA LYS A 238 9.56 -11.29 -2.65
C LYS A 238 8.52 -12.28 -3.17
N THR A 239 8.95 -13.29 -3.93
CA THR A 239 8.09 -14.40 -4.38
C THR A 239 7.44 -15.10 -3.19
N TYR A 240 8.23 -15.49 -2.18
CA TYR A 240 7.71 -16.11 -0.95
C TYR A 240 6.64 -15.26 -0.26
N LEU A 241 6.92 -13.97 -0.04
CA LEU A 241 5.99 -13.07 0.64
C LEU A 241 4.70 -12.89 -0.17
N ASN A 242 4.79 -12.69 -1.47
CA ASN A 242 3.62 -12.53 -2.33
C ASN A 242 2.69 -13.75 -2.28
N PHE A 243 3.23 -14.96 -2.40
CA PHE A 243 2.42 -16.18 -2.35
C PHE A 243 1.85 -16.43 -0.94
N ARG A 244 2.69 -16.36 0.11
CA ARG A 244 2.25 -16.60 1.48
C ARG A 244 1.18 -15.59 1.93
N ASN A 245 1.46 -14.31 1.72
CA ASN A 245 0.59 -13.24 2.19
C ASN A 245 -0.73 -13.19 1.43
N ASN A 246 -0.71 -13.44 0.12
CA ASN A 246 -1.94 -13.55 -0.65
C ASN A 246 -2.83 -14.71 -0.15
N LEU A 247 -2.25 -15.88 0.14
CA LEU A 247 -3.00 -17.01 0.70
C LEU A 247 -3.58 -16.68 2.10
N LEU A 248 -2.82 -15.97 2.95
CA LEU A 248 -3.28 -15.53 4.26
C LEU A 248 -4.40 -14.49 4.15
N MET A 249 -4.24 -13.50 3.25
CA MET A 249 -5.25 -12.47 2.98
C MET A 249 -6.57 -13.10 2.54
N LEU A 250 -6.53 -14.05 1.59
CA LEU A 250 -7.73 -14.78 1.13
C LEU A 250 -8.38 -15.58 2.25
N TYR A 251 -7.58 -16.28 3.07
CA TYR A 251 -8.09 -17.05 4.19
C TYR A 251 -8.75 -16.19 5.25
N LYS A 252 -8.15 -15.04 5.56
CA LYS A 252 -8.59 -14.08 6.56
C LYS A 252 -9.88 -13.37 6.17
N ASN A 253 -10.00 -12.95 4.91
CA ASN A 253 -11.02 -11.99 4.46
C ASN A 253 -12.16 -12.61 3.64
N LEU A 254 -12.16 -13.92 3.43
CA LEU A 254 -13.27 -14.63 2.76
C LEU A 254 -14.11 -15.44 3.76
N PRO A 255 -15.42 -15.59 3.50
CA PRO A 255 -16.24 -16.56 4.21
C PRO A 255 -15.60 -17.95 4.17
N LEU A 256 -15.65 -18.69 5.27
CA LEU A 256 -14.89 -19.93 5.44
C LEU A 256 -15.13 -20.95 4.31
N ARG A 257 -16.38 -21.08 3.84
CA ARG A 257 -16.75 -22.00 2.74
C ARG A 257 -16.12 -21.57 1.41
N ASP A 258 -16.30 -20.30 1.05
CA ASP A 258 -15.79 -19.73 -0.21
C ASP A 258 -14.26 -19.72 -0.20
N GLY A 259 -13.66 -19.33 0.92
CA GLY A 259 -12.22 -19.31 1.10
C GLY A 259 -11.58 -20.69 0.95
N ARG A 260 -12.19 -21.77 1.53
CA ARG A 260 -11.68 -23.13 1.37
C ARG A 260 -11.67 -23.59 -0.10
N PHE A 261 -12.76 -23.29 -0.82
CA PHE A 261 -12.86 -23.63 -2.24
C PHE A 261 -11.85 -22.87 -3.08
N LEU A 262 -11.76 -21.55 -2.89
CA LEU A 262 -10.82 -20.71 -3.63
C LEU A 262 -9.37 -21.09 -3.34
N LEU A 263 -9.01 -21.33 -2.08
CA LEU A 263 -7.65 -21.74 -1.69
C LEU A 263 -7.27 -23.14 -2.23
N PHE A 264 -8.25 -24.00 -2.48
CA PHE A 264 -8.00 -25.25 -3.22
C PHE A 264 -7.64 -24.97 -4.67
N ILE A 265 -8.39 -24.09 -5.38
CA ILE A 265 -8.08 -23.67 -6.75
C ILE A 265 -6.70 -22.98 -6.80
N ARG A 266 -6.43 -22.07 -5.86
CA ARG A 266 -5.14 -21.38 -5.77
C ARG A 266 -3.98 -22.36 -5.63
N ARG A 267 -4.13 -23.44 -4.86
CA ARG A 267 -3.09 -24.45 -4.75
C ARG A 267 -2.77 -25.12 -6.10
N LEU A 268 -3.78 -25.37 -6.94
CA LEU A 268 -3.57 -25.91 -8.28
C LEU A 268 -2.85 -24.88 -9.17
N LEU A 269 -3.30 -23.64 -9.18
CA LEU A 269 -2.69 -22.56 -9.98
C LEU A 269 -1.26 -22.25 -9.53
N ASP A 270 -1.01 -22.21 -8.24
CA ASP A 270 0.33 -22.00 -7.68
C ASP A 270 1.28 -23.17 -8.01
N THR A 271 0.74 -24.41 -8.12
CA THR A 271 1.52 -25.55 -8.60
C THR A 271 1.92 -25.38 -10.09
N VAL A 272 1.03 -24.82 -10.93
CA VAL A 272 1.37 -24.48 -12.31
C VAL A 272 2.47 -23.42 -12.37
N ALA A 273 2.40 -22.39 -11.49
CA ALA A 273 3.46 -21.39 -11.38
C ALA A 273 4.80 -22.02 -10.95
N MET A 274 4.80 -22.95 -10.00
CA MET A 274 6.00 -23.69 -9.61
C MET A 274 6.61 -24.47 -10.78
N ILE A 275 5.76 -25.13 -11.61
CA ILE A 275 6.25 -25.84 -12.80
C ILE A 275 6.87 -24.86 -13.79
N LYS A 276 6.27 -23.69 -14.02
CA LYS A 276 6.84 -22.63 -14.86
C LYS A 276 8.22 -22.20 -14.35
N PHE A 277 8.37 -21.95 -13.05
CA PHE A 277 9.65 -21.61 -12.44
C PHE A 277 10.68 -22.76 -12.60
N LEU A 278 10.24 -24.00 -12.41
CA LEU A 278 11.10 -25.18 -12.57
C LEU A 278 11.64 -25.29 -14.00
N LEU A 279 10.77 -25.16 -15.00
CA LEU A 279 11.14 -25.21 -16.42
C LEU A 279 12.05 -24.03 -16.84
N GLY A 280 11.90 -22.87 -16.17
CA GLY A 280 12.78 -21.71 -16.33
C GLY A 280 14.10 -21.78 -15.57
N GLY A 281 14.36 -22.84 -14.80
CA GLY A 281 15.58 -22.97 -14.00
C GLY A 281 15.59 -22.13 -12.72
N HIS A 282 14.47 -21.53 -12.32
CA HIS A 282 14.33 -20.64 -11.14
C HIS A 282 14.05 -21.46 -9.85
N TRP A 283 14.99 -22.31 -9.45
CA TRP A 283 14.86 -23.21 -8.30
C TRP A 283 14.58 -22.51 -6.98
N ALA A 284 15.12 -21.30 -6.79
CA ALA A 284 14.89 -20.50 -5.61
C ALA A 284 13.42 -20.06 -5.47
N ASP A 285 12.75 -19.70 -6.59
CA ASP A 285 11.33 -19.34 -6.61
C ASP A 285 10.43 -20.58 -6.40
N VAL A 286 10.80 -21.75 -6.94
CA VAL A 286 10.09 -23.02 -6.64
C VAL A 286 10.08 -23.27 -5.14
N ASN A 287 11.25 -23.18 -4.49
CA ASN A 287 11.35 -23.33 -3.05
C ASN A 287 10.57 -22.25 -2.28
N ALA A 288 10.60 -21.00 -2.77
CA ALA A 288 9.85 -19.89 -2.18
C ALA A 288 8.34 -20.14 -2.16
N VAL A 289 7.76 -20.61 -3.28
CA VAL A 289 6.32 -20.96 -3.35
C VAL A 289 5.99 -22.15 -2.43
N TRP A 290 6.84 -23.18 -2.40
CA TRP A 290 6.64 -24.33 -1.51
C TRP A 290 6.66 -23.90 -0.03
N MET A 291 7.64 -23.08 0.37
CA MET A 291 7.75 -22.52 1.72
C MET A 291 6.52 -21.65 2.06
N ALA A 292 6.03 -20.84 1.11
CA ALA A 292 4.86 -20.01 1.27
C ALA A 292 3.62 -20.84 1.62
N HIS A 293 3.37 -21.94 0.91
CA HIS A 293 2.26 -22.86 1.22
C HIS A 293 2.42 -23.60 2.56
N ARG A 294 3.67 -23.96 2.93
CA ARG A 294 3.97 -24.57 4.23
C ARG A 294 3.65 -23.60 5.37
N ASP A 295 4.16 -22.37 5.27
CA ASP A 295 4.06 -21.38 6.34
C ASP A 295 2.63 -20.80 6.41
N TYR A 296 1.93 -20.65 5.28
CA TYR A 296 0.50 -20.35 5.27
C TYR A 296 -0.30 -21.36 6.12
N ARG A 297 -0.03 -22.68 6.01
CA ARG A 297 -0.75 -23.70 6.81
C ARG A 297 -0.52 -23.55 8.31
N ARG A 298 0.67 -23.10 8.72
CA ARG A 298 1.01 -22.80 10.12
C ARG A 298 0.33 -21.52 10.58
N ASP A 299 0.46 -20.45 9.79
CA ASP A 299 0.14 -19.09 10.20
C ASP A 299 -1.36 -18.78 10.12
N LYS A 300 -2.13 -19.43 9.25
CA LYS A 300 -3.58 -19.25 9.14
C LYS A 300 -4.33 -19.54 10.45
N LYS A 301 -3.76 -20.31 11.36
CA LYS A 301 -4.35 -20.62 12.68
C LYS A 301 -4.52 -19.38 13.57
N LYS A 302 -3.83 -18.29 13.24
CA LYS A 302 -3.93 -17.00 13.93
C LYS A 302 -5.24 -16.27 13.61
N TYR A 303 -5.84 -16.56 12.45
CA TYR A 303 -7.08 -15.94 11.97
C TYR A 303 -8.26 -16.87 12.24
N LYS A 304 -9.09 -16.53 13.24
CA LYS A 304 -10.19 -17.39 13.70
C LYS A 304 -11.57 -16.94 13.21
N ASN A 305 -11.73 -15.64 12.95
CA ASN A 305 -13.00 -15.03 12.60
C ASN A 305 -12.97 -14.55 11.16
N GLN A 306 -13.61 -15.31 10.26
CA GLN A 306 -13.79 -14.90 8.87
C GLN A 306 -15.09 -14.11 8.71
N PRO A 307 -15.16 -13.16 7.75
CA PRO A 307 -16.38 -12.41 7.46
C PRO A 307 -17.46 -13.32 6.86
N SER A 308 -18.70 -12.84 6.90
CA SER A 308 -19.84 -13.49 6.24
C SER A 308 -20.00 -13.10 4.77
N ILE A 309 -19.39 -11.98 4.35
CA ILE A 309 -19.53 -11.39 3.02
C ILE A 309 -18.34 -11.80 2.14
N ASN A 310 -18.63 -12.22 0.91
CA ASN A 310 -17.61 -12.49 -0.11
C ASN A 310 -17.51 -11.31 -1.09
N LEU A 311 -16.55 -10.42 -0.85
CA LEU A 311 -16.34 -9.24 -1.68
C LEU A 311 -15.93 -9.57 -3.12
N LEU A 312 -15.26 -10.70 -3.37
CA LEU A 312 -14.89 -11.12 -4.74
C LEU A 312 -16.11 -11.43 -5.63
N LYS A 313 -17.29 -11.67 -5.04
CA LYS A 313 -18.54 -11.82 -5.78
C LYS A 313 -19.26 -10.52 -6.04
N ILE A 314 -19.00 -9.50 -5.22
CA ILE A 314 -19.68 -8.19 -5.27
C ILE A 314 -18.91 -7.21 -6.17
N PHE A 315 -17.58 -7.35 -6.20
CA PHE A 315 -16.65 -6.48 -6.95
C PHE A 315 -16.41 -6.84 -8.45
N PRO A 316 -17.03 -7.88 -9.05
CA PRO A 316 -16.73 -8.28 -10.44
C PRO A 316 -17.08 -7.21 -11.48
N GLU A 317 -17.86 -6.19 -11.15
CA GLU A 317 -18.22 -5.13 -12.10
C GLU A 317 -17.02 -4.23 -12.47
N ALA A 318 -16.04 -4.10 -11.59
CA ALA A 318 -14.79 -3.40 -11.90
C ALA A 318 -13.92 -4.13 -12.95
N HIS A 319 -14.19 -5.39 -13.22
CA HIS A 319 -13.41 -6.22 -14.17
C HIS A 319 -13.97 -6.21 -15.60
N ARG A 320 -15.18 -5.70 -15.83
CA ARG A 320 -15.82 -5.75 -17.15
C ARG A 320 -15.43 -4.59 -18.07
N ASN A 321 -14.70 -3.61 -17.56
CA ASN A 321 -14.31 -2.39 -18.28
C ASN A 321 -12.79 -2.22 -18.42
N ILE A 322 -12.01 -3.32 -18.29
CA ILE A 322 -10.57 -3.33 -18.55
C ILE A 322 -10.27 -4.19 -19.76
#